data_be98968e9443ecda8e51c9c83ee8b09f
#
_entry.id   be98968e9443ecda8e51c9c83ee8b09f
#
_cell.length_a   1.000
_cell.length_b   1.000
_cell.length_c   1.000
_cell.angle_alpha   90.00
_cell.angle_beta   90.00
_cell.angle_gamma   90.00
#
_symmetry.space_group_name_H-M   'P 1'
#
loop_
_entity.id
_entity.type
_entity.pdbx_description
1 polymer ?
#
loop_
_entity_poly.entity_id
_entity_poly.type
_entity_poly.pdbx_seq_one_letter_code
_entity_poly.pdbx_strand_id
1 'polypeptide(L)'
;MQGEFETECPGYCGAQDTFYIGTLKGVGRVYQQTFIDTYAKVGFAKLYDRKTPITAADLLNDRVLPFYEEHGMVLQRILTDRGTEYCGNPEHHEYELYLAVENIDHSRTKAKSPQTNGIVERYHKTMLNEFYRIAFRKKIYATISELQKDLDVWMTEYNEARPHQGRYCFGKTPMQTFLDAHTIAQEKQIGEQFTAQLEA
;
A
#
# COMPACT_ATOMS: atom_id res chain seq x y z
N MET A 1 27.36 -7.96 1.04
CA MET A 1 26.04 -8.54 1.35
C MET A 1 25.03 -7.39 1.30
N GLN A 2 24.21 -7.33 0.28
CA GLN A 2 23.18 -6.30 0.16
C GLN A 2 21.98 -6.82 0.93
N GLY A 3 21.68 -6.17 2.07
CA GLY A 3 20.57 -6.57 2.92
C GLY A 3 19.25 -6.51 2.17
N GLU A 4 18.54 -7.63 2.11
CA GLU A 4 17.11 -7.63 1.89
C GLU A 4 16.51 -6.71 2.95
N PHE A 5 15.60 -5.86 2.52
CA PHE A 5 14.85 -4.99 3.42
C PHE A 5 14.00 -5.89 4.33
N GLU A 6 14.50 -6.23 5.50
CA GLU A 6 13.78 -7.07 6.44
C GLU A 6 12.70 -6.26 7.13
N THR A 7 11.48 -6.60 6.87
CA THR A 7 10.30 -6.12 7.60
C THR A 7 10.18 -6.87 8.90
N GLU A 8 10.09 -6.17 10.00
CA GLU A 8 10.13 -6.77 11.33
C GLU A 8 8.75 -7.02 11.92
N CYS A 9 7.77 -6.18 11.56
CA CYS A 9 6.39 -6.26 12.03
C CYS A 9 5.44 -5.51 11.07
N PRO A 10 4.12 -5.66 11.19
CA PRO A 10 3.16 -4.80 10.49
C PRO A 10 3.39 -3.33 10.82
N GLY A 11 3.25 -2.45 9.82
CA GLY A 11 3.48 -1.01 9.96
C GLY A 11 4.94 -0.59 9.87
N TYR A 12 5.91 -1.51 9.95
CA TYR A 12 7.33 -1.18 9.78
C TYR A 12 7.62 -0.57 8.41
N CYS A 13 7.07 -1.15 7.36
CA CYS A 13 7.17 -0.62 6.00
C CYS A 13 5.97 -1.02 5.14
N GLY A 14 5.40 -0.05 4.44
CA GLY A 14 4.48 -0.29 3.35
C GLY A 14 5.14 -0.05 2.00
N ALA A 15 4.64 -0.69 0.96
CA ALA A 15 5.02 -0.42 -0.42
C ALA A 15 3.84 0.23 -1.15
N GLN A 16 4.08 1.34 -1.83
CA GLN A 16 3.07 2.04 -2.61
C GLN A 16 3.50 2.19 -4.06
N ASP A 17 2.56 2.02 -4.96
CA ASP A 17 2.79 2.13 -6.41
C ASP A 17 1.50 2.52 -7.15
N THR A 18 1.66 3.08 -8.33
CA THR A 18 0.56 3.41 -9.24
C THR A 18 0.43 2.35 -10.32
N PHE A 19 -0.76 1.77 -10.45
CA PHE A 19 -1.08 0.80 -11.49
C PHE A 19 -2.04 1.41 -12.51
N TYR A 20 -1.61 1.46 -13.78
CA TYR A 20 -2.49 1.90 -14.86
C TYR A 20 -3.43 0.78 -15.27
N ILE A 21 -4.73 0.98 -15.03
CA ILE A 21 -5.78 0.00 -15.35
C ILE A 21 -6.08 -0.03 -16.84
N GLY A 22 -6.14 1.15 -17.47
CA GLY A 22 -6.47 1.31 -18.87
C GLY A 22 -7.39 2.52 -19.13
N THR A 23 -7.87 2.61 -20.37
CA THR A 23 -8.90 3.60 -20.75
C THR A 23 -10.22 2.90 -20.91
N LEU A 24 -11.18 3.24 -20.05
CA LEU A 24 -12.52 2.67 -20.06
C LEU A 24 -13.44 3.54 -20.94
N LYS A 25 -14.23 2.90 -21.80
CA LYS A 25 -15.16 3.59 -22.68
C LYS A 25 -16.19 4.40 -21.87
N GLY A 26 -16.26 5.71 -22.14
CA GLY A 26 -17.16 6.62 -21.44
C GLY A 26 -16.67 7.12 -20.07
N VAL A 27 -15.58 6.57 -19.56
CA VAL A 27 -14.97 6.95 -18.26
C VAL A 27 -13.64 7.68 -18.46
N GLY A 28 -12.82 7.23 -19.42
CA GLY A 28 -11.49 7.75 -19.65
C GLY A 28 -10.39 6.90 -19.02
N ARG A 29 -9.24 7.51 -18.77
CA ARG A 29 -8.10 6.84 -18.14
C ARG A 29 -8.39 6.55 -16.67
N VAL A 30 -8.02 5.36 -16.23
CA VAL A 30 -8.16 4.93 -14.84
C VAL A 30 -6.83 4.47 -14.29
N TYR A 31 -6.43 5.04 -13.17
CA TYR A 31 -5.23 4.71 -12.41
C TYR A 31 -5.64 4.18 -11.03
N GLN A 32 -4.90 3.21 -10.54
CA GLN A 32 -5.05 2.69 -9.19
C GLN A 32 -3.85 3.09 -8.37
N GLN A 33 -4.06 3.78 -7.26
CA GLN A 33 -3.09 3.86 -6.18
C GLN A 33 -3.21 2.62 -5.33
N THR A 34 -2.09 1.96 -5.09
CA THR A 34 -2.00 0.69 -4.37
C THR A 34 -1.04 0.83 -3.20
N PHE A 35 -1.44 0.37 -2.05
CA PHE A 35 -0.56 0.21 -0.89
C PHE A 35 -0.64 -1.24 -0.39
N ILE A 36 0.48 -1.79 0.05
CA ILE A 36 0.53 -3.10 0.69
C ILE A 36 1.50 -3.07 1.89
N ASP A 37 1.06 -3.55 3.04
CA ASP A 37 1.94 -3.79 4.18
C ASP A 37 2.92 -4.92 3.83
N THR A 38 4.22 -4.65 3.94
CA THR A 38 5.24 -5.60 3.48
C THR A 38 5.40 -6.81 4.40
N TYR A 39 4.91 -6.74 5.64
CA TYR A 39 4.88 -7.86 6.57
C TYR A 39 3.61 -8.70 6.40
N ALA A 40 2.46 -8.12 6.72
CA ALA A 40 1.19 -8.84 6.77
C ALA A 40 0.53 -9.06 5.40
N LYS A 41 0.95 -8.30 4.38
CA LYS A 41 0.36 -8.30 3.03
C LYS A 41 -1.08 -7.77 2.98
N VAL A 42 -1.54 -7.07 4.01
CA VAL A 42 -2.80 -6.33 3.94
C VAL A 42 -2.66 -5.24 2.88
N GLY A 43 -3.59 -5.23 1.94
CA GLY A 43 -3.53 -4.36 0.78
C GLY A 43 -4.68 -3.37 0.72
N PHE A 44 -4.42 -2.23 0.10
CA PHE A 44 -5.38 -1.16 -0.15
C PHE A 44 -5.27 -0.69 -1.59
N ALA A 45 -6.38 -0.32 -2.19
CA ALA A 45 -6.43 0.20 -3.54
C ALA A 45 -7.55 1.23 -3.69
N LYS A 46 -7.25 2.36 -4.35
CA LYS A 46 -8.24 3.38 -4.69
C LYS A 46 -8.03 3.86 -6.12
N LEU A 47 -9.12 4.09 -6.83
CA LEU A 47 -9.13 4.42 -8.25
C LEU A 47 -9.27 5.92 -8.46
N TYR A 48 -8.57 6.42 -9.48
CA TYR A 48 -8.54 7.83 -9.86
C TYR A 48 -8.54 8.00 -11.39
N ASP A 49 -8.98 9.16 -11.85
CA ASP A 49 -8.91 9.57 -13.26
C ASP A 49 -7.53 10.13 -13.65
N ARG A 50 -6.64 10.31 -12.68
CA ARG A 50 -5.32 10.92 -12.84
C ARG A 50 -4.29 10.30 -11.90
N LYS A 51 -3.02 10.53 -12.24
CA LYS A 51 -1.85 10.15 -11.46
C LYS A 51 -1.13 11.43 -11.02
N THR A 52 -1.25 11.78 -9.75
CA THR A 52 -0.69 13.02 -9.17
C THR A 52 -0.18 12.78 -7.75
N PRO A 53 0.68 13.66 -7.20
CA PRO A 53 1.07 13.59 -5.79
C PRO A 53 -0.13 13.61 -4.83
N ILE A 54 -1.16 14.38 -5.15
CA ILE A 54 -2.38 14.45 -4.34
C ILE A 54 -3.12 13.12 -4.31
N THR A 55 -3.26 12.42 -5.45
CA THR A 55 -3.93 11.11 -5.47
C THR A 55 -3.12 10.04 -4.74
N ALA A 56 -1.80 10.15 -4.76
CA ALA A 56 -0.94 9.26 -3.98
C ALA A 56 -1.10 9.47 -2.46
N ALA A 57 -1.15 10.72 -2.01
CA ALA A 57 -1.40 11.06 -0.62
C ALA A 57 -2.83 10.73 -0.17
N ASP A 58 -3.82 10.90 -1.04
CA ASP A 58 -5.23 10.64 -0.74
C ASP A 58 -5.50 9.17 -0.39
N LEU A 59 -4.86 8.20 -1.06
CA LEU A 59 -4.97 6.79 -0.66
C LEU A 59 -4.53 6.58 0.78
N LEU A 60 -3.42 7.19 1.18
CA LEU A 60 -2.89 7.06 2.54
C LEU A 60 -3.84 7.67 3.56
N ASN A 61 -4.29 8.89 3.31
CA ASN A 61 -5.16 9.64 4.21
C ASN A 61 -6.55 9.03 4.34
N ASP A 62 -7.12 8.52 3.26
CA ASP A 62 -8.50 8.02 3.22
C ASP A 62 -8.61 6.56 3.72
N ARG A 63 -7.60 5.73 3.49
CA ARG A 63 -7.72 4.28 3.70
C ARG A 63 -6.63 3.68 4.57
N VAL A 64 -5.37 4.07 4.36
CA VAL A 64 -4.24 3.38 4.97
C VAL A 64 -4.03 3.82 6.41
N LEU A 65 -3.87 5.11 6.66
CA LEU A 65 -3.62 5.62 8.01
C LEU A 65 -4.80 5.36 8.96
N PRO A 66 -6.08 5.56 8.57
CA PRO A 66 -7.20 5.21 9.41
C PRO A 66 -7.21 3.73 9.84
N PHE A 67 -6.80 2.82 8.96
CA PHE A 67 -6.68 1.40 9.28
C PHE A 67 -5.64 1.13 10.37
N TYR A 68 -4.43 1.71 10.25
CA TYR A 68 -3.40 1.55 11.29
C TYR A 68 -3.82 2.18 12.61
N GLU A 69 -4.43 3.37 12.58
CA GLU A 69 -4.95 4.06 13.76
C GLU A 69 -6.03 3.24 14.49
N GLU A 70 -6.98 2.67 13.75
CA GLU A 70 -8.04 1.81 14.30
C GLU A 70 -7.47 0.61 15.06
N HIS A 71 -6.33 0.09 14.59
CA HIS A 71 -5.64 -1.05 15.22
C HIS A 71 -4.57 -0.62 16.24
N GLY A 72 -4.46 0.66 16.57
CA GLY A 72 -3.47 1.18 17.52
C GLY A 72 -2.02 0.95 17.07
N MET A 73 -1.78 1.01 15.77
CA MET A 73 -0.45 0.86 15.15
C MET A 73 -0.09 2.07 14.31
N VAL A 74 1.22 2.25 14.08
CA VAL A 74 1.78 3.35 13.30
C VAL A 74 2.44 2.79 12.04
N LEU A 75 2.23 3.45 10.92
CA LEU A 75 3.01 3.22 9.70
C LEU A 75 4.29 4.06 9.78
N GLN A 76 5.45 3.40 9.87
CA GLN A 76 6.73 4.06 10.08
C GLN A 76 7.39 4.50 8.77
N ARG A 77 7.28 3.68 7.72
CA ARG A 77 7.99 3.88 6.46
C ARG A 77 7.16 3.48 5.25
N ILE A 78 7.36 4.20 4.15
CA ILE A 78 6.81 3.83 2.85
C ILE A 78 7.94 3.70 1.83
N LEU A 79 7.88 2.62 1.06
CA LEU A 79 8.73 2.38 -0.09
C LEU A 79 7.96 2.68 -1.38
N THR A 80 8.50 3.55 -2.23
CA THR A 80 7.94 3.86 -3.56
C THR A 80 9.00 3.72 -4.65
N ASP A 81 8.59 3.75 -5.89
CA ASP A 81 9.49 4.03 -6.99
C ASP A 81 9.87 5.53 -7.02
N ARG A 82 10.46 6.00 -8.12
CA ARG A 82 10.85 7.39 -8.33
C ARG A 82 9.89 8.13 -9.26
N GLY A 83 8.64 7.70 -9.34
CA GLY A 83 7.61 8.38 -10.10
C GLY A 83 7.39 9.82 -9.62
N THR A 84 6.97 10.69 -10.52
CA THR A 84 6.74 12.10 -10.19
C THR A 84 5.58 12.33 -9.23
N GLU A 85 4.71 11.34 -9.06
CA GLU A 85 3.65 11.33 -8.03
C GLU A 85 4.19 11.12 -6.62
N TYR A 86 5.39 10.54 -6.48
CA TYR A 86 6.02 10.22 -5.19
C TYR A 86 7.23 11.10 -4.89
N CYS A 87 7.90 11.61 -5.91
CA CYS A 87 9.18 12.30 -5.78
C CYS A 87 9.17 13.65 -6.48
N GLY A 88 9.53 14.70 -5.77
CA GLY A 88 9.66 16.04 -6.26
C GLY A 88 10.48 16.92 -5.33
N ASN A 89 10.35 18.23 -5.44
CA ASN A 89 10.95 19.16 -4.48
C ASN A 89 10.21 19.04 -3.14
N PRO A 90 10.88 18.65 -2.04
CA PRO A 90 10.25 18.44 -0.74
C PRO A 90 9.47 19.63 -0.21
N GLU A 91 9.85 20.86 -0.61
CA GLU A 91 9.18 22.09 -0.15
C GLU A 91 7.81 22.34 -0.79
N HIS A 92 7.54 21.69 -1.95
CA HIS A 92 6.36 22.00 -2.77
C HIS A 92 5.65 20.76 -3.28
N HIS A 93 6.15 19.55 -2.97
CA HIS A 93 5.59 18.29 -3.45
C HIS A 93 4.58 17.75 -2.45
N GLU A 94 3.32 17.67 -2.80
CA GLU A 94 2.21 17.37 -1.89
C GLU A 94 2.36 16.02 -1.19
N TYR A 95 2.86 15.02 -1.88
CA TYR A 95 3.10 13.70 -1.29
C TYR A 95 4.23 13.73 -0.26
N GLU A 96 5.37 14.37 -0.58
CA GLU A 96 6.50 14.51 0.35
C GLU A 96 6.12 15.33 1.59
N LEU A 97 5.36 16.40 1.40
CA LEU A 97 4.83 17.20 2.50
C LEU A 97 3.87 16.42 3.39
N TYR A 98 3.00 15.62 2.78
CA TYR A 98 2.07 14.76 3.52
C TYR A 98 2.82 13.76 4.40
N LEU A 99 3.81 13.04 3.85
CA LEU A 99 4.62 12.09 4.62
C LEU A 99 5.38 12.77 5.77
N ALA A 100 5.90 13.98 5.54
CA ALA A 100 6.59 14.75 6.57
C ALA A 100 5.64 15.15 7.72
N VAL A 101 4.42 15.58 7.41
CA VAL A 101 3.39 15.92 8.41
C VAL A 101 2.98 14.70 9.24
N GLU A 102 2.82 13.55 8.59
CA GLU A 102 2.45 12.28 9.24
C GLU A 102 3.65 11.55 9.90
N ASN A 103 4.83 12.14 9.82
CA ASN A 103 6.07 11.57 10.36
C ASN A 103 6.38 10.16 9.83
N ILE A 104 6.20 9.97 8.53
CA ILE A 104 6.44 8.71 7.82
C ILE A 104 7.73 8.84 7.00
N ASP A 105 8.67 7.93 7.23
CA ASP A 105 9.91 7.86 6.45
C ASP A 105 9.63 7.47 5.00
N HIS A 106 10.22 8.17 4.05
CA HIS A 106 10.12 7.87 2.64
C HIS A 106 11.39 7.22 2.10
N SER A 107 11.31 5.94 1.76
CA SER A 107 12.34 5.19 1.07
C SER A 107 12.01 5.04 -0.41
N ARG A 108 13.02 5.15 -1.26
CA ARG A 108 12.87 5.05 -2.72
C ARG A 108 13.63 3.85 -3.24
N THR A 109 13.03 3.11 -4.16
CA THR A 109 13.72 2.00 -4.83
C THR A 109 14.93 2.51 -5.60
N LYS A 110 16.02 1.73 -5.59
CA LYS A 110 17.18 2.04 -6.45
C LYS A 110 16.78 1.85 -7.90
N ALA A 111 17.18 2.79 -8.76
CA ALA A 111 17.01 2.62 -10.20
C ALA A 111 17.61 1.28 -10.65
N LYS A 112 16.84 0.47 -11.38
CA LYS A 112 17.23 -0.87 -11.88
C LYS A 112 17.41 -1.97 -10.81
N SER A 113 16.78 -1.88 -9.64
CA SER A 113 16.75 -2.96 -8.66
C SER A 113 15.34 -3.57 -8.57
N PRO A 114 15.06 -4.66 -9.32
CA PRO A 114 13.70 -5.23 -9.37
C PRO A 114 13.25 -5.86 -8.05
N GLN A 115 14.16 -6.12 -7.13
CA GLN A 115 13.83 -6.85 -5.90
C GLN A 115 13.09 -6.01 -4.85
N THR A 116 13.24 -4.70 -4.87
CA THR A 116 12.68 -3.81 -3.85
C THR A 116 11.18 -3.52 -4.02
N ASN A 117 10.61 -3.66 -5.21
CA ASN A 117 9.19 -3.45 -5.48
C ASN A 117 8.40 -4.74 -5.78
N GLY A 118 9.05 -5.90 -5.67
CA GLY A 118 8.49 -7.21 -6.04
C GLY A 118 7.24 -7.61 -5.24
N ILE A 119 6.97 -7.00 -4.09
CA ILE A 119 5.78 -7.28 -3.29
C ILE A 119 4.56 -6.60 -3.92
N VAL A 120 4.65 -5.31 -4.23
CA VAL A 120 3.55 -4.57 -4.86
C VAL A 120 3.31 -5.03 -6.30
N GLU A 121 4.36 -5.35 -7.04
CA GLU A 121 4.24 -5.90 -8.40
C GLU A 121 3.50 -7.25 -8.41
N ARG A 122 3.81 -8.15 -7.48
CA ARG A 122 3.07 -9.41 -7.30
C ARG A 122 1.61 -9.17 -6.92
N TYR A 123 1.36 -8.19 -6.09
CA TYR A 123 0.02 -7.80 -5.72
C TYR A 123 -0.76 -7.28 -6.92
N HIS A 124 -0.19 -6.40 -7.74
CA HIS A 124 -0.79 -5.95 -9.00
C HIS A 124 -1.10 -7.11 -9.96
N LYS A 125 -0.19 -8.07 -10.07
CA LYS A 125 -0.41 -9.28 -10.89
C LYS A 125 -1.58 -10.11 -10.36
N THR A 126 -1.70 -10.25 -9.06
CA THR A 126 -2.84 -10.93 -8.42
C THR A 126 -4.15 -10.19 -8.73
N MET A 127 -4.19 -8.87 -8.53
CA MET A 127 -5.37 -8.05 -8.85
C MET A 127 -5.75 -8.13 -10.33
N LEU A 128 -4.77 -8.07 -11.21
CA LEU A 128 -5.01 -8.18 -12.65
C LEU A 128 -5.66 -9.53 -13.01
N ASN A 129 -5.17 -10.63 -12.46
CA ASN A 129 -5.64 -11.98 -12.80
C ASN A 129 -6.94 -12.36 -12.08
N GLU A 130 -7.08 -12.01 -10.80
CA GLU A 130 -8.19 -12.48 -9.97
C GLU A 130 -9.36 -11.48 -9.93
N PHE A 131 -9.13 -10.21 -10.25
CA PHE A 131 -10.17 -9.19 -10.27
C PHE A 131 -10.38 -8.59 -11.65
N TYR A 132 -9.45 -7.79 -12.19
CA TYR A 132 -9.70 -6.98 -13.39
C TYR A 132 -10.08 -7.78 -14.63
N ARG A 133 -9.35 -8.86 -14.92
CA ARG A 133 -9.65 -9.72 -16.09
C ARG A 133 -11.03 -10.36 -16.01
N ILE A 134 -11.51 -10.64 -14.82
CA ILE A 134 -12.82 -11.23 -14.59
C ILE A 134 -13.90 -10.13 -14.66
N ALA A 135 -13.71 -9.04 -13.95
CA ALA A 135 -14.64 -7.94 -13.87
C ALA A 135 -14.96 -7.34 -15.25
N PHE A 136 -13.93 -7.05 -16.05
CA PHE A 136 -14.11 -6.47 -17.39
C PHE A 136 -14.72 -7.40 -18.43
N ARG A 137 -14.71 -8.72 -18.17
CA ARG A 137 -15.44 -9.69 -19.03
C ARG A 137 -16.91 -9.79 -18.67
N LYS A 138 -17.26 -9.49 -17.44
CA LYS A 138 -18.63 -9.66 -16.91
C LYS A 138 -19.46 -8.39 -16.98
N LYS A 139 -18.82 -7.22 -16.90
CA LYS A 139 -19.52 -5.95 -16.71
C LYS A 139 -18.83 -4.80 -17.46
N ILE A 140 -19.61 -3.91 -18.01
CA ILE A 140 -19.16 -2.62 -18.52
C ILE A 140 -19.41 -1.59 -17.42
N TYR A 141 -18.37 -0.91 -17.01
CA TYR A 141 -18.45 0.11 -15.97
C TYR A 141 -18.70 1.47 -16.59
N ALA A 142 -19.71 2.17 -16.10
CA ALA A 142 -20.07 3.51 -16.54
C ALA A 142 -19.31 4.61 -15.77
N THR A 143 -18.84 4.31 -14.56
CA THR A 143 -18.13 5.26 -13.70
C THR A 143 -16.99 4.57 -12.94
N ILE A 144 -15.99 5.37 -12.50
CA ILE A 144 -14.92 4.90 -11.60
C ILE A 144 -15.52 4.40 -10.29
N SER A 145 -16.56 5.06 -9.78
CA SER A 145 -17.23 4.67 -8.53
C SER A 145 -17.86 3.27 -8.59
N GLU A 146 -18.42 2.87 -9.73
CA GLU A 146 -18.93 1.50 -9.89
C GLU A 146 -17.82 0.46 -9.86
N LEU A 147 -16.71 0.74 -10.54
CA LEU A 147 -15.54 -0.13 -10.52
C LEU A 147 -14.91 -0.20 -9.11
N GLN A 148 -14.86 0.94 -8.41
CA GLN A 148 -14.36 1.00 -7.03
C GLN A 148 -15.17 0.13 -6.07
N LYS A 149 -16.50 0.12 -6.19
CA LYS A 149 -17.36 -0.71 -5.34
C LYS A 149 -17.07 -2.20 -5.51
N ASP A 150 -16.92 -2.67 -6.75
CA ASP A 150 -16.60 -4.05 -7.02
C ASP A 150 -15.17 -4.39 -6.57
N LEU A 151 -14.22 -3.45 -6.72
CA LEU A 151 -12.87 -3.57 -6.22
C LEU A 151 -12.84 -3.67 -4.69
N ASP A 152 -13.62 -2.87 -3.97
CA ASP A 152 -13.67 -2.88 -2.51
C ASP A 152 -14.17 -4.23 -1.97
N VAL A 153 -15.13 -4.85 -2.64
CA VAL A 153 -15.60 -6.21 -2.29
C VAL A 153 -14.47 -7.23 -2.47
N TRP A 154 -13.75 -7.18 -3.60
CA TRP A 154 -12.62 -8.06 -3.84
C TRP A 154 -11.47 -7.82 -2.84
N MET A 155 -11.21 -6.56 -2.47
CA MET A 155 -10.19 -6.21 -1.49
C MET A 155 -10.49 -6.78 -0.11
N THR A 156 -11.75 -6.75 0.31
CA THR A 156 -12.18 -7.37 1.57
C THR A 156 -11.94 -8.87 1.54
N GLU A 157 -12.32 -9.55 0.46
CA GLU A 157 -12.06 -10.98 0.28
C GLU A 157 -10.55 -11.30 0.27
N TYR A 158 -9.74 -10.48 -0.42
CA TYR A 158 -8.27 -10.63 -0.45
C TYR A 158 -7.67 -10.53 0.96
N ASN A 159 -8.07 -9.53 1.73
CA ASN A 159 -7.50 -9.30 3.06
C ASN A 159 -7.99 -10.31 4.11
N GLU A 160 -9.26 -10.67 4.07
CA GLU A 160 -9.92 -11.39 5.16
C GLU A 160 -10.16 -12.88 4.90
N ALA A 161 -10.28 -13.29 3.64
CA ALA A 161 -10.66 -14.66 3.29
C ALA A 161 -9.61 -15.42 2.46
N ARG A 162 -8.82 -14.70 1.63
CA ARG A 162 -7.87 -15.33 0.73
C ARG A 162 -6.59 -15.76 1.46
N PRO A 163 -6.23 -17.07 1.46
CA PRO A 163 -4.95 -17.53 2.01
C PRO A 163 -3.77 -16.96 1.23
N HIS A 164 -2.73 -16.51 1.92
CA HIS A 164 -1.52 -15.96 1.35
C HIS A 164 -0.30 -16.82 1.68
N GLN A 165 0.42 -17.30 0.65
CA GLN A 165 1.57 -18.21 0.81
C GLN A 165 2.90 -17.46 1.01
N GLY A 166 2.90 -16.14 1.02
CA GLY A 166 4.10 -15.34 1.19
C GLY A 166 4.70 -15.45 2.61
N ARG A 167 5.95 -14.98 2.72
CA ARG A 167 6.67 -14.89 3.99
C ARG A 167 5.80 -14.21 5.04
N TYR A 168 5.82 -14.68 6.25
CA TYR A 168 5.04 -14.32 7.44
C TYR A 168 3.57 -14.75 7.44
N CYS A 169 2.92 -14.89 6.28
CA CYS A 169 1.53 -15.35 6.21
C CYS A 169 1.41 -16.87 6.36
N PHE A 170 2.25 -17.64 5.66
CA PHE A 170 2.31 -19.10 5.75
C PHE A 170 0.93 -19.78 5.63
N GLY A 171 0.11 -19.32 4.67
CA GLY A 171 -1.24 -19.84 4.44
C GLY A 171 -2.35 -19.15 5.23
N LYS A 172 -2.04 -18.24 6.14
CA LYS A 172 -3.03 -17.37 6.77
C LYS A 172 -3.50 -16.28 5.81
N THR A 173 -4.62 -15.64 6.12
CA THR A 173 -5.03 -14.43 5.43
C THR A 173 -4.14 -13.25 5.82
N PRO A 174 -4.02 -12.21 4.96
CA PRO A 174 -3.31 -11.00 5.33
C PRO A 174 -3.80 -10.39 6.65
N MET A 175 -5.12 -10.32 6.84
CA MET A 175 -5.68 -9.74 8.06
C MET A 175 -5.36 -10.57 9.30
N GLN A 176 -5.43 -11.91 9.21
CA GLN A 176 -5.05 -12.78 10.32
C GLN A 176 -3.56 -12.63 10.67
N THR A 177 -2.70 -12.52 9.65
CA THR A 177 -1.26 -12.28 9.85
C THR A 177 -1.00 -10.94 10.55
N PHE A 178 -1.76 -9.90 10.16
CA PHE A 178 -1.68 -8.58 10.76
C PHE A 178 -2.08 -8.60 12.24
N LEU A 179 -3.21 -9.24 12.56
CA LEU A 179 -3.72 -9.34 13.94
C LEU A 179 -2.82 -10.19 14.84
N ASP A 180 -2.30 -11.31 14.34
CA ASP A 180 -1.40 -12.18 15.10
C ASP A 180 -0.08 -11.50 15.49
N ALA A 181 0.38 -10.55 14.66
CA ALA A 181 1.60 -9.80 14.91
C ALA A 181 1.39 -8.45 15.63
N HIS A 182 0.16 -8.14 16.04
CA HIS A 182 -0.20 -6.87 16.68
C HIS A 182 0.62 -6.59 17.95
N THR A 183 0.75 -7.57 18.84
CA THR A 183 1.52 -7.42 20.09
C THR A 183 2.99 -7.13 19.81
N ILE A 184 3.60 -7.84 18.85
CA ILE A 184 4.99 -7.63 18.43
C ILE A 184 5.19 -6.22 17.88
N ALA A 185 4.24 -5.75 17.06
CA ALA A 185 4.28 -4.40 16.51
C ALA A 185 4.20 -3.33 17.60
N GLN A 186 3.30 -3.48 18.56
CA GLN A 186 3.16 -2.55 19.67
C GLN A 186 4.42 -2.50 20.55
N GLU A 187 4.99 -3.64 20.91
CA GLU A 187 6.22 -3.70 21.71
C GLU A 187 7.39 -3.00 21.02
N LYS A 188 7.56 -3.21 19.72
CA LYS A 188 8.63 -2.58 18.94
C LYS A 188 8.43 -1.08 18.79
N GLN A 189 7.22 -0.63 18.49
CA GLN A 189 6.91 0.79 18.34
C GLN A 189 7.06 1.57 19.66
N ILE A 190 6.68 0.97 20.79
CA ILE A 190 6.91 1.54 22.12
C ILE A 190 8.42 1.62 22.41
N GLY A 191 9.19 0.59 22.08
CA GLY A 191 10.64 0.56 22.27
C GLY A 191 11.35 1.67 21.48
N GLU A 192 10.97 1.92 20.25
CA GLU A 192 11.54 3.00 19.42
C GLU A 192 11.18 4.40 19.94
N GLN A 193 9.96 4.61 20.41
CA GLN A 193 9.56 5.87 21.04
C GLN A 193 10.36 6.17 22.31
N PHE A 194 10.64 5.16 23.13
CA PHE A 194 11.51 5.30 24.33
C PHE A 194 12.93 5.65 23.94
N THR A 195 13.50 5.02 22.92
CA THR A 195 14.87 5.30 22.45
C THR A 195 14.98 6.73 21.92
N ALA A 196 14.04 7.18 21.11
CA ALA A 196 14.00 8.54 20.58
C ALA A 196 13.85 9.62 21.67
N GLN A 197 13.15 9.33 22.77
CA GLN A 197 13.03 10.24 23.92
C GLN A 197 14.30 10.32 24.77
N LEU A 198 15.14 9.28 24.75
CA LEU A 198 16.42 9.28 25.48
C LEU A 198 17.55 9.95 24.71
N GLU A 199 17.43 10.07 23.38
CA GLU A 199 18.40 10.70 22.49
C GLU A 199 18.09 12.19 22.21
N ALA A 200 16.96 12.70 22.64
CA ALA A 200 16.51 14.09 22.48
C ALA A 200 16.78 14.93 23.74
#